data_43e3a6879eef35664e002e5aa34f5855
#
_entry.id   43e3a6879eef35664e002e5aa34f5855
#
_cell.length_a   1.000
_cell.length_b   1.000
_cell.length_c   1.000
_cell.angle_alpha   90.00
_cell.angle_beta   90.00
_cell.angle_gamma   90.00
#
_symmetry.space_group_name_H-M   'P 1'
#
loop_
_entity.id
_entity.type
_entity.pdbx_description
1 polymer ?
#
loop_
_entity_poly.entity_id
_entity_poly.type
_entity_poly.pdbx_seq_one_letter_code
_entity_poly.pdbx_strand_id
1 'polypeptide(L)'
;MPTGTTIAAISSAPGNAPRAMIRVSGVHTGAIARDFLDIPLDARGAIHTRFTLSVHASIPVLVLRFPRPNSYTGEDTIEILMPGGTHITQRVLARLLDDERITLAEPGEFSARAYMNGRLSLSEAEGIALRISALRDGALKAADALLDGRYGERCRD
;
A
#
# COMPACT_ATOMS: atom_id res chain seq x y z
N MET A 1 -9.22 -0.74 -15.41
CA MET A 1 -7.81 -0.49 -15.04
C MET A 1 -6.96 -1.62 -15.58
N PRO A 2 -5.76 -1.41 -16.09
CA PRO A 2 -4.96 -2.50 -16.65
C PRO A 2 -4.57 -3.45 -15.51
N THR A 3 -5.11 -4.66 -15.55
CA THR A 3 -4.63 -5.80 -14.79
C THR A 3 -3.22 -6.11 -15.27
N GLY A 4 -2.22 -5.76 -14.47
CA GLY A 4 -0.81 -6.02 -14.81
C GLY A 4 0.16 -4.90 -14.44
N THR A 5 -0.31 -3.75 -13.97
CA THR A 5 0.55 -2.66 -13.49
C THR A 5 0.89 -2.85 -12.00
N THR A 6 2.07 -2.38 -11.61
CA THR A 6 2.47 -2.30 -10.21
C THR A 6 2.40 -0.85 -9.75
N ILE A 7 1.77 -0.61 -8.62
CA ILE A 7 1.59 0.73 -8.06
C ILE A 7 2.36 0.90 -6.76
N ALA A 8 2.80 2.12 -6.49
CA ALA A 8 3.44 2.49 -5.24
C ALA A 8 2.87 3.81 -4.69
N ALA A 9 2.73 3.90 -3.38
CA ALA A 9 2.43 5.16 -2.69
C ALA A 9 2.93 5.18 -1.25
N ILE A 10 3.08 6.38 -0.71
CA ILE A 10 3.28 6.59 0.73
C ILE A 10 1.97 6.25 1.44
N SER A 11 2.02 5.29 2.36
CA SER A 11 0.86 4.79 3.10
C SER A 11 0.85 5.22 4.57
N SER A 12 1.89 5.92 5.03
CA SER A 12 1.91 6.56 6.35
C SER A 12 1.29 7.95 6.30
N ALA A 13 0.80 8.44 7.44
CA ALA A 13 0.32 9.80 7.55
C ALA A 13 1.44 10.82 7.19
N PRO A 14 1.10 11.94 6.55
CA PRO A 14 2.07 12.98 6.25
C PRO A 14 2.58 13.65 7.54
N GLY A 15 3.82 14.13 7.51
CA GLY A 15 4.46 14.86 8.61
C GLY A 15 5.71 14.20 9.17
N ASN A 16 6.23 14.75 10.27
CA ASN A 16 7.44 14.26 10.94
C ASN A 16 7.13 13.09 11.88
N ALA A 17 6.68 11.98 11.34
CA ALA A 17 6.54 10.75 12.12
C ALA A 17 7.91 10.06 12.28
N PRO A 18 8.16 9.31 13.37
CA PRO A 18 9.40 8.57 13.57
C PRO A 18 9.64 7.51 12.48
N ARG A 19 8.57 7.06 11.83
CA ARG A 19 8.60 6.05 10.76
C ARG A 19 7.65 6.44 9.64
N ALA A 20 8.05 6.08 8.41
CA ALA A 20 7.22 6.19 7.22
C ALA A 20 7.09 4.83 6.55
N MET A 21 6.04 4.67 5.75
CA MET A 21 5.77 3.43 5.03
C MET A 21 5.40 3.75 3.58
N ILE A 22 6.00 2.99 2.66
CA ILE A 22 5.60 2.94 1.26
C ILE A 22 5.02 1.56 0.99
N ARG A 23 3.87 1.51 0.36
CA ARG A 23 3.25 0.28 -0.13
C ARG A 23 3.43 0.15 -1.62
N VAL A 24 3.80 -1.07 -2.06
CA VAL A 24 3.90 -1.44 -3.48
C VAL A 24 3.02 -2.67 -3.70
N SER A 25 2.16 -2.65 -4.71
CA SER A 25 1.24 -3.74 -5.03
C SER A 25 1.17 -3.98 -6.53
N GLY A 26 1.20 -5.25 -6.94
CA GLY A 26 1.05 -5.64 -8.34
C GLY A 26 2.03 -6.72 -8.79
N VAL A 27 2.01 -7.01 -10.08
CA VAL A 27 2.68 -8.18 -10.67
C VAL A 27 4.22 -8.14 -10.62
N HIS A 28 4.81 -6.95 -10.55
CA HIS A 28 6.27 -6.78 -10.52
C HIS A 28 6.85 -6.67 -9.10
N THR A 29 6.01 -6.76 -8.06
CA THR A 29 6.43 -6.61 -6.66
C THR A 29 7.60 -7.51 -6.26
N GLY A 30 7.62 -8.77 -6.75
CA GLY A 30 8.72 -9.69 -6.51
C GLY A 30 10.04 -9.25 -7.17
N ALA A 31 9.99 -8.76 -8.41
CA ALA A 31 11.17 -8.23 -9.09
C ALA A 31 11.71 -6.98 -8.39
N ILE A 32 10.81 -6.10 -7.96
CA ILE A 32 11.15 -4.89 -7.19
C ILE A 32 11.82 -5.24 -5.85
N ALA A 33 11.29 -6.23 -5.14
CA ALA A 33 11.90 -6.69 -3.89
C ALA A 33 13.34 -7.18 -4.09
N ARG A 34 13.61 -7.88 -5.18
CA ARG A 34 14.96 -8.32 -5.53
C ARG A 34 15.86 -7.15 -5.95
N ASP A 35 15.37 -6.29 -6.85
CA ASP A 35 16.20 -5.27 -7.51
C ASP A 35 16.56 -4.08 -6.58
N PHE A 36 15.66 -3.72 -5.66
CA PHE A 36 15.84 -2.57 -4.76
C PHE A 36 16.18 -2.94 -3.31
N LEU A 37 15.87 -4.17 -2.89
CA LEU A 37 15.93 -4.58 -1.49
C LEU A 37 16.80 -5.82 -1.26
N ASP A 38 17.29 -6.45 -2.32
CA ASP A 38 18.06 -7.71 -2.26
C ASP A 38 17.31 -8.81 -1.47
N ILE A 39 16.01 -8.92 -1.68
CA ILE A 39 15.16 -9.92 -1.02
C ILE A 39 14.85 -11.05 -1.97
N PRO A 40 15.11 -12.32 -1.61
CA PRO A 40 14.72 -13.49 -2.40
C PRO A 40 13.20 -13.55 -2.64
N LEU A 41 12.79 -14.09 -3.79
CA LEU A 41 11.38 -14.18 -4.19
C LEU A 41 10.53 -15.05 -3.25
N ASP A 42 11.13 -16.03 -2.58
CA ASP A 42 10.49 -16.95 -1.65
C ASP A 42 10.48 -16.44 -0.20
N ALA A 43 11.16 -15.33 0.10
CA ALA A 43 11.17 -14.74 1.42
C ALA A 43 9.76 -14.32 1.85
N ARG A 44 9.41 -14.57 3.11
CA ARG A 44 8.10 -14.28 3.69
C ARG A 44 8.23 -13.57 5.03
N GLY A 45 7.17 -12.84 5.40
CA GLY A 45 7.10 -12.16 6.70
C GLY A 45 7.86 -10.84 6.74
N ALA A 46 8.44 -10.56 7.90
CA ALA A 46 9.16 -9.32 8.18
C ALA A 46 10.66 -9.51 7.97
N ILE A 47 11.27 -8.70 7.11
CA ILE A 47 12.65 -8.85 6.68
C ILE A 47 13.39 -7.54 6.90
N HIS A 48 14.43 -7.56 7.73
CA HIS A 48 15.35 -6.44 7.86
C HIS A 48 16.34 -6.44 6.70
N THR A 49 16.40 -5.36 5.95
CA THR A 49 17.28 -5.21 4.80
C THR A 49 17.64 -3.74 4.57
N ARG A 50 18.22 -3.45 3.42
CA ARG A 50 18.53 -2.09 2.98
C ARG A 50 17.87 -1.78 1.66
N PHE A 51 17.29 -0.59 1.54
CA PHE A 51 16.77 -0.08 0.28
C PHE A 51 17.89 0.67 -0.46
N THR A 52 18.13 0.30 -1.70
CA THR A 52 19.17 0.90 -2.56
C THR A 52 18.65 2.19 -3.20
N LEU A 53 19.14 3.32 -2.74
CA LEU A 53 18.84 4.63 -3.30
C LEU A 53 19.71 4.97 -4.52
N SER A 54 20.96 4.58 -4.47
CA SER A 54 21.94 4.76 -5.56
C SER A 54 23.09 3.78 -5.38
N VAL A 55 24.06 3.77 -6.29
CA VAL A 55 25.26 2.93 -6.22
C VAL A 55 26.01 3.10 -4.88
N HIS A 56 25.95 4.29 -4.28
CA HIS A 56 26.72 4.61 -3.06
C HIS A 56 25.83 4.90 -1.84
N ALA A 57 24.51 4.78 -1.97
CA ALA A 57 23.59 5.15 -0.89
C ALA A 57 22.48 4.11 -0.70
N SER A 58 22.34 3.63 0.53
CA SER A 58 21.25 2.76 0.94
C SER A 58 20.78 3.12 2.35
N ILE A 59 19.54 2.81 2.66
CA ILE A 59 18.94 3.05 3.99
C ILE A 59 18.46 1.75 4.61
N PRO A 60 18.53 1.60 5.93
CA PRO A 60 17.95 0.44 6.60
C PRO A 60 16.43 0.52 6.54
N VAL A 61 15.79 -0.59 6.22
CA VAL A 61 14.33 -0.72 6.13
C VAL A 61 13.87 -2.06 6.70
N LEU A 62 12.62 -2.10 7.15
CA LEU A 62 11.90 -3.33 7.44
C LEU A 62 10.86 -3.53 6.33
N VAL A 63 10.91 -4.66 5.66
CA VAL A 63 9.98 -5.01 4.60
C VAL A 63 9.03 -6.08 5.08
N LEU A 64 7.74 -5.84 4.91
CA LEU A 64 6.69 -6.82 5.11
C LEU A 64 6.23 -7.33 3.75
N ARG A 65 6.24 -8.65 3.54
CA ARG A 65 5.75 -9.28 2.32
C ARG A 65 4.42 -9.97 2.54
N PHE A 66 3.49 -9.69 1.65
CA PHE A 66 2.15 -10.27 1.60
C PHE A 66 1.92 -10.89 0.23
N PRO A 67 2.21 -12.20 0.06
CA PRO A 67 1.93 -12.88 -1.20
C PRO A 67 0.43 -12.95 -1.48
N ARG A 68 0.06 -12.84 -2.74
CA ARG A 68 -1.31 -13.07 -3.20
C ARG A 68 -1.80 -14.48 -2.81
N PRO A 69 -3.09 -14.66 -2.49
CA PRO A 69 -4.12 -13.63 -2.36
C PRO A 69 -4.13 -12.95 -0.98
N ASN A 70 -3.20 -13.27 -0.07
CA ASN A 70 -3.21 -12.87 1.34
C ASN A 70 -2.60 -11.47 1.56
N SER A 71 -3.10 -10.48 0.84
CA SER A 71 -2.74 -9.08 0.95
C SER A 71 -3.99 -8.20 0.99
N TYR A 72 -3.81 -6.91 1.24
CA TYR A 72 -4.91 -5.95 1.21
C TYR A 72 -5.58 -5.87 -0.15
N THR A 73 -4.81 -5.80 -1.22
CA THR A 73 -5.32 -5.71 -2.60
C THR A 73 -5.66 -7.06 -3.23
N GLY A 74 -5.26 -8.17 -2.60
CA GLY A 74 -5.33 -9.50 -3.21
C GLY A 74 -4.20 -9.78 -4.22
N GLU A 75 -3.33 -8.80 -4.49
CA GLU A 75 -2.14 -8.91 -5.33
C GLU A 75 -0.90 -9.19 -4.47
N ASP A 76 0.24 -9.52 -5.10
CA ASP A 76 1.52 -9.49 -4.39
C ASP A 76 1.79 -8.07 -3.88
N THR A 77 2.06 -7.94 -2.59
CA THR A 77 2.24 -6.64 -1.94
C THR A 77 3.48 -6.66 -1.05
N ILE A 78 4.23 -5.56 -1.05
CA ILE A 78 5.26 -5.27 -0.05
C ILE A 78 4.98 -3.93 0.62
N GLU A 79 5.29 -3.85 1.91
CA GLU A 79 5.30 -2.62 2.68
C GLU A 79 6.73 -2.37 3.14
N ILE A 80 7.27 -1.22 2.79
CA ILE A 80 8.63 -0.79 3.10
C ILE A 80 8.56 0.23 4.23
N LEU A 81 8.87 -0.21 5.44
CA LEU A 81 8.95 0.65 6.61
C LEU A 81 10.36 1.19 6.75
N MET A 82 10.48 2.50 6.90
CA MET A 82 11.74 3.21 6.95
C MET A 82 11.73 4.29 8.05
N PRO A 83 12.91 4.82 8.45
CA PRO A 83 12.96 6.02 9.27
C PRO A 83 12.11 7.14 8.66
N GLY A 84 11.33 7.82 9.48
CA GLY A 84 10.46 8.90 9.03
C GLY A 84 11.24 10.14 8.61
N GLY A 85 10.59 10.98 7.83
CA GLY A 85 11.13 12.22 7.29
C GLY A 85 10.68 12.43 5.85
N THR A 86 10.12 13.59 5.57
CA THR A 86 9.52 13.90 4.26
C THR A 86 10.50 13.69 3.11
N HIS A 87 11.74 14.17 3.26
CA HIS A 87 12.75 14.07 2.20
C HIS A 87 13.15 12.63 1.88
N ILE A 88 13.40 11.81 2.90
CA ILE A 88 13.84 10.44 2.68
C ILE A 88 12.73 9.59 2.08
N THR A 89 11.48 9.78 2.55
CA THR A 89 10.33 9.06 2.06
C THR A 89 10.04 9.41 0.58
N GLN A 90 10.11 10.70 0.24
CA GLN A 90 9.97 11.13 -1.15
C GLN A 90 11.08 10.61 -2.06
N ARG A 91 12.33 10.58 -1.58
CA ARG A 91 13.44 10.01 -2.36
C ARG A 91 13.29 8.52 -2.62
N VAL A 92 12.81 7.77 -1.63
CA VAL A 92 12.54 6.32 -1.83
C VAL A 92 11.40 6.13 -2.83
N LEU A 93 10.31 6.89 -2.70
CA LEU A 93 9.21 6.82 -3.67
C LEU A 93 9.68 7.21 -5.07
N ALA A 94 10.38 8.32 -5.23
CA ALA A 94 10.93 8.75 -6.52
C ALA A 94 11.83 7.68 -7.13
N ARG A 95 12.71 7.07 -6.32
CA ARG A 95 13.60 6.00 -6.78
C ARG A 95 12.84 4.74 -7.24
N LEU A 96 11.69 4.43 -6.62
CA LEU A 96 10.81 3.36 -7.10
C LEU A 96 10.14 3.74 -8.43
N LEU A 97 9.70 4.99 -8.56
CA LEU A 97 9.02 5.49 -9.77
C LEU A 97 9.96 5.74 -10.97
N ASP A 98 11.28 5.74 -10.77
CA ASP A 98 12.26 5.71 -11.87
C ASP A 98 12.21 4.38 -12.65
N ASP A 99 11.58 3.35 -12.09
CA ASP A 99 11.40 2.06 -12.75
C ASP A 99 10.06 2.05 -13.52
N GLU A 100 10.14 1.85 -14.84
CA GLU A 100 8.98 1.87 -15.74
C GLU A 100 7.89 0.84 -15.40
N ARG A 101 8.23 -0.16 -14.58
CA ARG A 101 7.28 -1.17 -14.10
C ARG A 101 6.35 -0.65 -13.00
N ILE A 102 6.66 0.52 -12.43
CA ILE A 102 5.95 1.07 -11.27
C ILE A 102 5.32 2.40 -11.64
N THR A 103 4.07 2.59 -11.26
CA THR A 103 3.37 3.86 -11.37
C THR A 103 2.96 4.37 -9.99
N LEU A 104 2.84 5.67 -9.86
CA LEU A 104 2.28 6.26 -8.65
C LEU A 104 0.80 5.86 -8.54
N ALA A 105 0.42 5.34 -7.38
CA ALA A 105 -0.98 4.98 -7.13
C ALA A 105 -1.86 6.24 -7.12
N GLU A 106 -3.00 6.16 -7.79
CA GLU A 106 -4.04 7.18 -7.67
C GLU A 106 -4.74 7.11 -6.30
N PRO A 107 -5.33 8.22 -5.83
CA PRO A 107 -6.13 8.21 -4.59
C PRO A 107 -7.20 7.12 -4.63
N GLY A 108 -7.19 6.22 -3.64
CA GLY A 108 -8.16 5.11 -3.54
C GLY A 108 -7.83 3.89 -4.40
N GLU A 109 -6.76 3.89 -5.20
CA GLU A 109 -6.46 2.78 -6.14
C GLU A 109 -6.21 1.44 -5.43
N PHE A 110 -5.54 1.42 -4.29
CA PHE A 110 -5.37 0.17 -3.52
C PHE A 110 -6.73 -0.43 -3.09
N SER A 111 -7.68 0.41 -2.66
CA SER A 111 -9.03 -0.04 -2.26
C SER A 111 -9.85 -0.48 -3.48
N ALA A 112 -9.73 0.20 -4.60
CA ALA A 112 -10.35 -0.21 -5.86
C ALA A 112 -9.85 -1.59 -6.31
N ARG A 113 -8.54 -1.85 -6.24
CA ARG A 113 -7.95 -3.16 -6.54
C ARG A 113 -8.42 -4.23 -5.57
N ALA A 114 -8.49 -3.92 -4.27
CA ALA A 114 -9.04 -4.81 -3.26
C ALA A 114 -10.49 -5.21 -3.55
N TYR A 115 -11.33 -4.26 -3.94
CA TYR A 115 -12.70 -4.52 -4.36
C TYR A 115 -12.75 -5.40 -5.63
N MET A 116 -11.99 -5.06 -6.67
CA MET A 116 -11.94 -5.82 -7.93
C MET A 116 -11.46 -7.27 -7.74
N ASN A 117 -10.58 -7.49 -6.77
CA ASN A 117 -10.05 -8.81 -6.42
C ASN A 117 -10.90 -9.54 -5.36
N GLY A 118 -12.08 -9.03 -5.02
CA GLY A 118 -13.02 -9.65 -4.09
C GLY A 118 -12.54 -9.66 -2.63
N ARG A 119 -11.61 -8.76 -2.27
CA ARG A 119 -11.09 -8.60 -0.90
C ARG A 119 -11.95 -7.66 -0.05
N LEU A 120 -12.65 -6.76 -0.71
CA LEU A 120 -13.59 -5.81 -0.11
C LEU A 120 -14.93 -5.90 -0.84
N SER A 121 -16.02 -5.72 -0.10
CA SER A 121 -17.33 -5.41 -0.67
C SER A 121 -17.37 -3.94 -1.12
N LEU A 122 -18.38 -3.58 -1.93
CA LEU A 122 -18.57 -2.18 -2.34
C LEU A 122 -18.76 -1.27 -1.12
N SER A 123 -19.58 -1.69 -0.16
CA SER A 123 -19.85 -0.91 1.06
C SER A 123 -18.58 -0.66 1.89
N GLU A 124 -17.69 -1.65 2.00
CA GLU A 124 -16.40 -1.50 2.69
C GLU A 124 -15.48 -0.54 1.94
N ALA A 125 -15.40 -0.63 0.61
CA ALA A 125 -14.59 0.27 -0.20
C ALA A 125 -15.08 1.72 -0.11
N GLU A 126 -16.39 1.95 -0.16
CA GLU A 126 -17.01 3.26 0.05
C GLU A 126 -16.78 3.78 1.48
N GLY A 127 -16.90 2.93 2.49
CA GLY A 127 -16.61 3.26 3.89
C GLY A 127 -15.17 3.73 4.09
N ILE A 128 -14.20 3.06 3.46
CA ILE A 128 -12.78 3.47 3.49
C ILE A 128 -12.59 4.84 2.83
N ALA A 129 -13.20 5.06 1.65
CA ALA A 129 -13.12 6.34 0.94
C ALA A 129 -13.72 7.48 1.77
N LEU A 130 -14.87 7.26 2.39
CA LEU A 130 -15.51 8.21 3.30
C LEU A 130 -14.63 8.50 4.53
N ARG A 131 -14.01 7.48 5.12
CA ARG A 131 -13.14 7.63 6.29
C ARG A 131 -11.90 8.46 5.98
N ILE A 132 -11.28 8.26 4.82
CA ILE A 132 -10.12 9.04 4.36
C ILE A 132 -10.50 10.51 4.11
N SER A 133 -11.70 10.76 3.57
CA SER A 133 -12.21 12.10 3.27
C SER A 133 -12.91 12.78 4.45
N ALA A 134 -13.20 12.05 5.52
CA ALA A 134 -13.92 12.55 6.68
C ALA A 134 -13.07 13.54 7.48
N LEU A 135 -13.41 14.81 7.38
CA LEU A 135 -12.82 15.90 8.16
C LEU A 135 -13.62 16.22 9.44
N ARG A 136 -14.73 15.53 9.71
CA ARG A 136 -15.66 15.79 10.81
C ARG A 136 -16.17 14.50 11.45
N ASP A 137 -16.39 14.50 12.76
CA ASP A 137 -16.83 13.34 13.56
C ASP A 137 -18.10 12.63 13.04
N GLY A 138 -19.04 13.36 12.46
CA GLY A 138 -20.26 12.78 11.90
C GLY A 138 -20.02 11.91 10.66
N ALA A 139 -19.10 12.29 9.83
CA ALA A 139 -18.73 11.52 8.64
C ALA A 139 -17.93 10.25 8.99
N LEU A 140 -17.11 10.31 10.05
CA LEU A 140 -16.38 9.14 10.58
C LEU A 140 -17.33 8.04 11.06
N LYS A 141 -18.39 8.37 11.80
CA LYS A 141 -19.38 7.39 12.26
C LYS A 141 -20.12 6.70 11.11
N ALA A 142 -20.43 7.45 10.04
CA ALA A 142 -21.05 6.88 8.84
C ALA A 142 -20.10 5.94 8.09
N ALA A 143 -18.82 6.31 8.00
CA ALA A 143 -17.79 5.49 7.39
C ALA A 143 -17.55 4.18 8.17
N ASP A 144 -17.50 4.25 9.50
CA ASP A 144 -17.33 3.06 10.35
C ASP A 144 -18.52 2.10 10.22
N ALA A 145 -19.76 2.61 10.13
CA ALA A 145 -20.95 1.78 9.93
C ALA A 145 -20.96 1.05 8.58
N LEU A 146 -20.39 1.65 7.52
CA LEU A 146 -20.22 0.99 6.21
C LEU A 146 -19.13 -0.08 6.26
N LEU A 147 -18.02 0.17 6.96
CA LEU A 147 -16.93 -0.79 7.14
C LEU A 147 -17.36 -2.03 7.94
N ASP A 148 -18.21 -1.83 8.97
CA ASP A 148 -18.76 -2.92 9.77
C ASP A 148 -19.81 -3.79 9.04
N GLY A 149 -20.10 -3.49 7.77
CA GLY A 149 -21.05 -4.25 6.94
C GLY A 149 -22.52 -4.10 7.35
N ARG A 150 -22.82 -3.26 8.36
CA ARG A 150 -24.17 -3.14 8.95
C ARG A 150 -25.23 -2.64 7.97
N TYR A 151 -24.85 -1.98 6.89
CA TYR A 151 -25.79 -1.57 5.83
C TYR A 151 -26.09 -2.69 4.84
N GLY A 152 -25.15 -3.61 4.62
CA GLY A 152 -25.37 -4.77 3.72
C GLY A 152 -26.36 -5.79 4.26
N GLU A 153 -26.57 -5.85 5.57
CA GLU A 153 -27.58 -6.73 6.19
C GLU A 153 -29.01 -6.18 6.06
N ARG A 154 -29.17 -4.84 6.07
CA ARG A 154 -30.49 -4.20 5.95
C ARG A 154 -31.06 -4.17 4.52
N CYS A 155 -30.26 -4.43 3.51
CA CYS A 155 -30.71 -4.46 2.11
C CYS A 155 -31.01 -5.88 1.61
N ARG A 156 -30.96 -6.91 2.49
CA ARG A 156 -31.24 -8.31 2.16
C ARG A 156 -32.61 -8.81 2.67
N ASP A 157 -33.34 -7.95 3.37
CA ASP A 157 -34.76 -8.15 3.72
C ASP A 157 -35.66 -7.35 2.77
#